data_088da098a69d7d16e7ef97a06441b0b6
#
_entry.id   088da098a69d7d16e7ef97a06441b0b6
#
_cell.length_a   1.000
_cell.length_b   1.000
_cell.length_c   1.000
_cell.angle_alpha   90.00
_cell.angle_beta   90.00
_cell.angle_gamma   90.00
#
_symmetry.space_group_name_H-M   'P 1'
#
loop_
_entity.id
_entity.type
_entity.pdbx_description
1 polymer ?
#
loop_
_entity_poly.entity_id
_entity_poly.type
_entity_poly.pdbx_seq_one_letter_code
_entity_poly.pdbx_strand_id
1 'polypeptide(L)'
;MNVYSKGYEPRDFKSEPFGSIVPEAKIDQIPKKDWRELYEFGMKAESFAIHAHKRNKVKILNQGSLPYCWMFGTVCAVMTRYAIQGIDPVPYLSATAPAAQGKKFRKRGGWAAEAVRYINEFGIPTVDKWPERSLDRRLVKSSEVKKSADRHKVTQFQELPSEDFEIAMSALLQGHVVTLGLSWWKHLVCGLAPIYENGQWGILFANSWGESWGDKGFGKLFGRKAIAHEYFLVEHVSPRSE
;
A
#
# COMPACT_ATOMS: atom_id res chain seq x y z
N MET A 1 -9.61 25.54 3.11
CA MET A 1 -8.60 24.54 3.53
C MET A 1 -9.11 23.17 3.11
N ASN A 2 -8.36 22.44 2.29
CA ASN A 2 -8.70 21.05 1.99
C ASN A 2 -8.47 20.21 3.25
N VAL A 3 -9.54 19.79 3.90
CA VAL A 3 -9.45 18.88 5.04
C VAL A 3 -9.25 17.47 4.48
N TYR A 4 -8.00 17.01 4.49
CA TYR A 4 -7.68 15.63 4.07
C TYR A 4 -8.18 14.63 5.13
N SER A 5 -8.93 13.65 4.68
CA SER A 5 -9.43 12.59 5.54
C SER A 5 -8.31 11.64 5.96
N LYS A 6 -8.37 11.16 7.18
CA LYS A 6 -7.48 10.16 7.78
C LYS A 6 -8.33 8.97 8.22
N GLY A 7 -7.73 7.87 8.57
CA GLY A 7 -8.54 6.69 8.92
C GLY A 7 -7.71 5.48 9.31
N TYR A 8 -6.40 5.66 9.54
CA TYR A 8 -5.59 4.61 10.12
C TYR A 8 -5.88 4.51 11.62
N GLU A 9 -6.27 3.32 12.04
CA GLU A 9 -6.48 2.95 13.44
C GLU A 9 -5.31 2.03 13.83
N PRO A 10 -4.46 2.42 14.83
CA PRO A 10 -3.41 1.54 15.29
C PRO A 10 -3.99 0.23 15.80
N ARG A 11 -3.51 -0.89 15.23
CA ARG A 11 -3.94 -2.22 15.61
C ARG A 11 -3.33 -2.63 16.96
N ASP A 12 -4.11 -3.27 17.80
CA ASP A 12 -3.60 -4.02 18.93
C ASP A 12 -3.17 -5.42 18.44
N PHE A 13 -1.87 -5.63 18.30
CA PHE A 13 -1.30 -6.89 17.80
C PHE A 13 -1.61 -8.09 18.70
N LYS A 14 -1.98 -7.89 19.97
CA LYS A 14 -2.34 -8.97 20.90
C LYS A 14 -3.76 -9.46 20.66
N SER A 15 -4.71 -8.54 20.51
CA SER A 15 -6.12 -8.86 20.29
C SER A 15 -6.45 -9.11 18.83
N GLU A 16 -5.67 -8.58 17.90
CA GLU A 16 -5.86 -8.69 16.45
C GLU A 16 -4.61 -9.26 15.76
N PRO A 17 -4.21 -10.50 16.10
CA PRO A 17 -3.09 -11.15 15.42
C PRO A 17 -3.44 -11.40 13.95
N PHE A 18 -2.46 -11.30 13.05
CA PHE A 18 -2.70 -11.58 11.65
C PHE A 18 -1.63 -12.53 11.06
N GLY A 19 -0.36 -12.12 10.99
CA GLY A 19 0.72 -12.93 10.47
C GLY A 19 1.00 -12.74 8.99
N SER A 20 1.57 -13.77 8.37
CA SER A 20 2.08 -13.71 7.00
C SER A 20 1.70 -14.98 6.24
N ILE A 21 1.46 -14.82 4.94
CA ILE A 21 1.39 -15.95 3.99
C ILE A 21 2.48 -15.69 2.94
N VAL A 22 3.67 -16.26 3.20
CA VAL A 22 4.81 -16.26 2.27
C VAL A 22 5.36 -17.66 2.17
N PRO A 23 5.60 -18.20 0.99
CA PRO A 23 6.07 -19.59 0.86
C PRO A 23 7.44 -19.83 1.51
N GLU A 24 8.39 -18.90 1.47
CA GLU A 24 9.75 -19.15 1.97
C GLU A 24 10.61 -17.91 2.27
N ALA A 25 10.26 -16.73 1.80
CA ALA A 25 11.14 -15.56 1.90
C ALA A 25 10.79 -14.66 3.09
N LYS A 26 11.53 -14.78 4.17
CA LYS A 26 11.62 -13.71 5.16
C LYS A 26 12.46 -12.58 4.56
N ILE A 27 12.08 -11.32 4.84
CA ILE A 27 12.95 -10.19 4.54
C ILE A 27 14.23 -10.35 5.35
N ASP A 28 15.35 -10.45 4.65
CA ASP A 28 16.66 -10.47 5.29
C ASP A 28 17.00 -9.06 5.77
N GLN A 29 17.34 -8.95 7.04
CA GLN A 29 17.78 -7.67 7.60
C GLN A 29 19.15 -7.29 7.02
N ILE A 30 19.19 -6.18 6.33
CA ILE A 30 20.42 -5.61 5.76
C ILE A 30 21.11 -4.73 6.82
N PRO A 31 22.39 -5.00 7.15
CA PRO A 31 23.14 -4.16 8.07
C PRO A 31 23.21 -2.71 7.58
N LYS A 32 23.10 -1.74 8.48
CA LYS A 32 23.13 -0.30 8.12
C LYS A 32 24.38 0.13 7.36
N LYS A 33 25.52 -0.51 7.59
CA LYS A 33 26.78 -0.21 6.89
C LYS A 33 26.67 -0.44 5.38
N ASP A 34 25.78 -1.36 4.96
CA ASP A 34 25.60 -1.76 3.56
C ASP A 34 24.49 -0.96 2.84
N TRP A 35 23.70 -0.17 3.60
CA TRP A 35 22.54 0.56 3.06
C TRP A 35 22.95 1.55 1.97
N ARG A 36 24.08 2.23 2.13
CA ARG A 36 24.53 3.26 1.19
C ARG A 36 24.87 2.66 -0.17
N GLU A 37 25.62 1.58 -0.18
CA GLU A 37 26.02 0.87 -1.40
C GLU A 37 24.78 0.32 -2.13
N LEU A 38 23.89 -0.36 -1.40
CA LEU A 38 22.67 -0.91 -1.97
C LEU A 38 21.71 0.17 -2.48
N TYR A 39 21.63 1.31 -1.79
CA TYR A 39 20.84 2.45 -2.24
C TYR A 39 21.37 3.01 -3.57
N GLU A 40 22.69 3.25 -3.67
CA GLU A 40 23.31 3.76 -4.89
C GLU A 40 23.17 2.77 -6.04
N PHE A 41 23.36 1.48 -5.77
CA PHE A 41 23.11 0.42 -6.74
C PHE A 41 21.64 0.42 -7.21
N GLY A 42 20.69 0.40 -6.27
CA GLY A 42 19.26 0.34 -6.59
C GLY A 42 18.75 1.57 -7.34
N MET A 43 19.29 2.76 -7.04
CA MET A 43 19.00 3.98 -7.81
C MET A 43 19.51 3.88 -9.25
N LYS A 44 20.72 3.39 -9.45
CA LYS A 44 21.34 3.20 -10.79
C LYS A 44 20.63 2.11 -11.58
N ALA A 45 20.28 1.01 -10.93
CA ALA A 45 19.61 -0.14 -11.56
C ALA A 45 18.09 0.06 -11.72
N GLU A 46 17.54 1.17 -11.21
CA GLU A 46 16.09 1.42 -11.17
C GLU A 46 15.27 0.28 -10.55
N SER A 47 15.81 -0.38 -9.50
CA SER A 47 15.25 -1.58 -8.91
C SER A 47 14.24 -1.32 -7.79
N PHE A 48 14.12 -0.08 -7.27
CA PHE A 48 13.14 0.24 -6.23
C PHE A 48 11.71 0.31 -6.80
N ALA A 49 10.74 0.00 -5.94
CA ALA A 49 9.31 0.00 -6.29
C ALA A 49 8.83 1.29 -6.97
N ILE A 50 9.39 2.44 -6.60
CA ILE A 50 9.07 3.75 -7.23
C ILE A 50 9.37 3.77 -8.74
N HIS A 51 10.39 3.07 -9.20
CA HIS A 51 10.75 3.05 -10.62
C HIS A 51 9.70 2.29 -11.42
N ALA A 52 9.28 1.10 -10.96
CA ALA A 52 8.18 0.34 -11.56
C ALA A 52 6.86 1.13 -11.49
N HIS A 53 6.58 1.76 -10.35
CA HIS A 53 5.39 2.61 -10.15
C HIS A 53 5.30 3.72 -11.19
N LYS A 54 6.40 4.48 -11.40
CA LYS A 54 6.46 5.60 -12.35
C LYS A 54 6.46 5.12 -13.80
N ARG A 55 7.26 4.12 -14.14
CA ARG A 55 7.38 3.57 -15.49
C ARG A 55 6.03 3.07 -16.01
N ASN A 56 5.28 2.37 -15.18
CA ASN A 56 3.98 1.82 -15.53
C ASN A 56 2.82 2.78 -15.24
N LYS A 57 3.10 4.05 -14.93
CA LYS A 57 2.10 5.10 -14.70
C LYS A 57 1.02 4.72 -13.70
N VAL A 58 1.42 4.03 -12.61
CA VAL A 58 0.49 3.65 -11.54
C VAL A 58 -0.22 4.90 -11.02
N LYS A 59 -1.54 4.86 -10.95
CA LYS A 59 -2.35 6.03 -10.58
C LYS A 59 -2.17 6.41 -9.13
N ILE A 60 -2.00 7.70 -8.87
CA ILE A 60 -2.09 8.26 -7.51
C ILE A 60 -3.57 8.32 -7.11
N LEU A 61 -3.88 7.62 -6.04
CA LEU A 61 -5.25 7.47 -5.56
C LEU A 61 -5.73 8.72 -4.81
N ASN A 62 -7.05 8.93 -4.78
CA ASN A 62 -7.66 10.04 -4.04
C ASN A 62 -8.87 9.56 -3.23
N GLN A 63 -8.68 9.37 -1.93
CA GLN A 63 -9.74 8.94 -1.01
C GLN A 63 -10.79 10.01 -0.72
N GLY A 64 -10.50 11.28 -1.05
CA GLY A 64 -11.40 12.41 -0.73
C GLY A 64 -11.69 12.51 0.77
N SER A 65 -12.97 12.56 1.12
CA SER A 65 -13.44 12.64 2.52
C SER A 65 -13.64 11.29 3.20
N LEU A 66 -13.32 10.16 2.54
CA LEU A 66 -13.49 8.84 3.13
C LEU A 66 -12.32 8.51 4.06
N PRO A 67 -12.55 8.02 5.28
CA PRO A 67 -11.48 7.62 6.20
C PRO A 67 -10.95 6.22 5.86
N TYR A 68 -10.60 6.00 4.59
CA TYR A 68 -10.18 4.72 4.04
C TYR A 68 -8.71 4.69 3.62
N CYS A 69 -7.86 5.58 4.15
CA CYS A 69 -6.42 5.61 3.82
C CYS A 69 -5.75 4.24 3.98
N TRP A 70 -6.17 3.46 4.97
CA TRP A 70 -5.70 2.11 5.22
C TRP A 70 -5.93 1.16 4.02
N MET A 71 -7.06 1.29 3.35
CA MET A 71 -7.34 0.53 2.13
C MET A 71 -6.68 1.16 0.89
N PHE A 72 -6.72 2.50 0.77
CA PHE A 72 -6.14 3.20 -0.36
C PHE A 72 -4.63 3.00 -0.45
N GLY A 73 -3.91 3.07 0.68
CA GLY A 73 -2.47 2.79 0.73
C GLY A 73 -2.15 1.33 0.40
N THR A 74 -2.98 0.38 0.88
CA THR A 74 -2.80 -1.04 0.56
C THR A 74 -3.09 -1.33 -0.92
N VAL A 75 -4.15 -0.75 -1.51
CA VAL A 75 -4.45 -0.91 -2.95
C VAL A 75 -3.38 -0.23 -3.82
N CYS A 76 -2.80 0.89 -3.38
CA CYS A 76 -1.63 1.47 -4.03
C CYS A 76 -0.45 0.47 -4.06
N ALA A 77 -0.20 -0.24 -2.95
CA ALA A 77 0.82 -1.29 -2.90
C ALA A 77 0.49 -2.45 -3.86
N VAL A 78 -0.78 -2.88 -3.92
CA VAL A 78 -1.25 -3.90 -4.88
C VAL A 78 -0.98 -3.46 -6.32
N MET A 79 -1.38 -2.24 -6.72
CA MET A 79 -1.14 -1.73 -8.07
C MET A 79 0.35 -1.59 -8.38
N THR A 80 1.15 -1.15 -7.41
CA THR A 80 2.61 -1.09 -7.57
C THR A 80 3.21 -2.49 -7.73
N ARG A 81 2.68 -3.48 -7.01
CA ARG A 81 3.13 -4.87 -7.14
C ARG A 81 2.81 -5.44 -8.53
N TYR A 82 1.66 -5.11 -9.12
CA TYR A 82 1.39 -5.44 -10.52
C TYR A 82 2.46 -4.86 -11.46
N ALA A 83 2.84 -3.60 -11.26
CA ALA A 83 3.91 -2.97 -12.05
C ALA A 83 5.25 -3.69 -11.89
N ILE A 84 5.62 -4.10 -10.67
CA ILE A 84 6.84 -4.86 -10.38
C ILE A 84 6.80 -6.23 -11.03
N GLN A 85 5.63 -6.88 -11.08
CA GLN A 85 5.43 -8.17 -11.74
C GLN A 85 5.35 -8.08 -13.27
N GLY A 86 5.51 -6.90 -13.86
CA GLY A 86 5.50 -6.68 -15.32
C GLY A 86 4.11 -6.66 -15.94
N ILE A 87 3.07 -6.49 -15.14
CA ILE A 87 1.70 -6.33 -15.66
C ILE A 87 1.55 -4.93 -16.24
N ASP A 88 1.33 -4.84 -17.54
CA ASP A 88 1.14 -3.59 -18.29
C ASP A 88 -0.01 -3.74 -19.30
N PRO A 89 -1.04 -2.89 -19.28
CA PRO A 89 -1.25 -1.80 -18.32
C PRO A 89 -1.61 -2.27 -16.91
N VAL A 90 -1.14 -1.53 -15.90
CA VAL A 90 -1.55 -1.78 -14.51
C VAL A 90 -3.04 -1.45 -14.37
N PRO A 91 -3.85 -2.38 -13.84
CA PRO A 91 -5.27 -2.13 -13.65
C PRO A 91 -5.51 -0.99 -12.65
N TYR A 92 -6.39 -0.06 -13.00
CA TYR A 92 -6.82 0.99 -12.07
C TYR A 92 -7.91 0.46 -11.13
N LEU A 93 -7.52 0.15 -9.91
CA LEU A 93 -8.34 -0.57 -8.93
C LEU A 93 -9.08 0.37 -7.98
N SER A 94 -10.33 0.04 -7.67
CA SER A 94 -11.17 0.79 -6.73
C SER A 94 -10.90 0.38 -5.29
N ALA A 95 -10.11 1.16 -4.57
CA ALA A 95 -9.88 0.94 -3.14
C ALA A 95 -11.16 1.10 -2.30
N THR A 96 -12.14 1.85 -2.79
CA THR A 96 -13.41 2.06 -2.07
C THR A 96 -14.24 0.79 -1.98
N ALA A 97 -14.20 -0.08 -2.98
CA ALA A 97 -15.04 -1.28 -3.03
C ALA A 97 -14.84 -2.23 -1.84
N PRO A 98 -13.64 -2.79 -1.59
CA PRO A 98 -13.42 -3.68 -0.45
C PRO A 98 -13.56 -2.95 0.90
N ALA A 99 -13.15 -1.68 1.00
CA ALA A 99 -13.33 -0.90 2.21
C ALA A 99 -14.80 -0.70 2.58
N ALA A 100 -15.63 -0.31 1.60
CA ALA A 100 -17.05 -0.08 1.81
C ALA A 100 -17.76 -1.38 2.22
N GLN A 101 -17.49 -2.48 1.55
CA GLN A 101 -18.09 -3.77 1.85
C GLN A 101 -17.66 -4.26 3.25
N GLY A 102 -16.37 -4.28 3.56
CA GLY A 102 -15.85 -4.71 4.85
C GLY A 102 -16.34 -3.87 6.02
N LYS A 103 -16.45 -2.56 5.85
CA LYS A 103 -17.01 -1.65 6.87
C LYS A 103 -18.54 -1.51 6.79
N LYS A 104 -19.24 -2.37 6.02
CA LYS A 104 -20.71 -2.33 5.85
C LYS A 104 -21.19 -0.93 5.46
N PHE A 105 -20.47 -0.27 4.54
CA PHE A 105 -20.71 1.09 4.04
C PHE A 105 -20.63 2.20 5.10
N ARG A 106 -19.97 1.92 6.23
CA ARG A 106 -19.72 2.93 7.27
C ARG A 106 -18.36 3.58 7.04
N LYS A 107 -18.28 4.88 7.20
CA LYS A 107 -17.03 5.66 7.12
C LYS A 107 -16.19 5.43 8.39
N ARG A 108 -15.47 4.32 8.44
CA ARG A 108 -14.63 3.92 9.58
C ARG A 108 -13.19 3.69 9.13
N GLY A 109 -12.28 3.91 10.05
CA GLY A 109 -10.87 3.58 9.89
C GLY A 109 -10.59 2.07 9.86
N GLY A 110 -9.31 1.74 9.79
CA GLY A 110 -8.80 0.37 9.79
C GLY A 110 -7.28 0.36 9.66
N TRP A 111 -6.72 -0.80 9.39
CA TRP A 111 -5.27 -1.05 9.30
C TRP A 111 -4.92 -1.96 8.10
N ALA A 112 -3.62 -2.14 7.82
CA ALA A 112 -3.18 -2.83 6.59
C ALA A 112 -3.60 -4.31 6.55
N ALA A 113 -3.44 -5.05 7.63
CA ALA A 113 -3.84 -6.45 7.69
C ALA A 113 -5.36 -6.63 7.47
N GLU A 114 -6.19 -5.73 8.03
CA GLU A 114 -7.63 -5.73 7.78
C GLU A 114 -7.94 -5.43 6.31
N ALA A 115 -7.17 -4.54 5.67
CA ALA A 115 -7.32 -4.26 4.25
C ALA A 115 -7.09 -5.52 3.41
N VAL A 116 -6.01 -6.26 3.67
CA VAL A 116 -5.71 -7.51 2.95
C VAL A 116 -6.81 -8.56 3.19
N ARG A 117 -7.32 -8.68 4.41
CA ARG A 117 -8.45 -9.56 4.69
C ARG A 117 -9.66 -9.23 3.81
N TYR A 118 -10.06 -7.96 3.74
CA TYR A 118 -11.19 -7.55 2.90
C TYR A 118 -10.91 -7.66 1.41
N ILE A 119 -9.67 -7.40 0.97
CA ILE A 119 -9.25 -7.65 -0.41
C ILE A 119 -9.41 -9.13 -0.77
N ASN A 120 -9.03 -10.03 0.11
CA ASN A 120 -9.15 -11.46 -0.14
C ASN A 120 -10.59 -11.96 -0.06
N GLU A 121 -11.42 -11.36 0.78
CA GLU A 121 -12.85 -11.69 0.88
C GLU A 121 -13.63 -11.17 -0.33
N PHE A 122 -13.50 -9.89 -0.66
CA PHE A 122 -14.34 -9.22 -1.65
C PHE A 122 -13.68 -9.02 -3.02
N GLY A 123 -12.35 -9.10 -3.11
CA GLY A 123 -11.58 -8.69 -4.29
C GLY A 123 -11.56 -7.19 -4.49
N ILE A 124 -10.84 -6.74 -5.54
CA ILE A 124 -10.75 -5.32 -5.90
C ILE A 124 -11.24 -5.14 -7.34
N PRO A 125 -12.44 -4.61 -7.58
CA PRO A 125 -12.88 -4.31 -8.93
C PRO A 125 -12.12 -3.11 -9.52
N THR A 126 -12.07 -3.02 -10.83
CA THR A 126 -11.55 -1.83 -11.52
C THR A 126 -12.49 -0.63 -11.32
N VAL A 127 -11.94 0.58 -11.49
CA VAL A 127 -12.67 1.85 -11.23
C VAL A 127 -13.84 2.07 -12.19
N ASP A 128 -13.79 1.52 -13.40
CA ASP A 128 -14.90 1.55 -14.36
C ASP A 128 -16.10 0.68 -13.91
N LYS A 129 -15.87 -0.33 -13.08
CA LYS A 129 -16.93 -1.18 -12.50
C LYS A 129 -17.40 -0.66 -11.14
N TRP A 130 -16.49 -0.13 -10.34
CA TRP A 130 -16.81 0.50 -9.06
C TRP A 130 -16.10 1.86 -8.98
N PRO A 131 -16.81 2.97 -9.25
CA PRO A 131 -16.19 4.30 -9.24
C PRO A 131 -15.54 4.63 -7.90
N GLU A 132 -14.38 5.32 -7.95
CA GLU A 132 -13.71 5.77 -6.73
C GLU A 132 -14.69 6.56 -5.84
N ARG A 133 -14.57 6.34 -4.54
CA ARG A 133 -15.37 6.99 -3.50
C ARG A 133 -16.88 6.69 -3.54
N SER A 134 -17.32 5.81 -4.44
CA SER A 134 -18.73 5.41 -4.48
C SER A 134 -19.10 4.52 -3.28
N LEU A 135 -20.13 4.90 -2.56
CA LEU A 135 -20.75 4.10 -1.49
C LEU A 135 -22.11 3.54 -1.92
N ASP A 136 -22.32 3.38 -3.22
CA ASP A 136 -23.56 2.82 -3.76
C ASP A 136 -23.64 1.31 -3.49
N ARG A 137 -24.54 0.93 -2.59
CA ARG A 137 -24.76 -0.48 -2.20
C ARG A 137 -25.26 -1.36 -3.32
N ARG A 138 -25.87 -0.78 -4.37
CA ARG A 138 -26.39 -1.54 -5.51
C ARG A 138 -25.26 -2.22 -6.30
N LEU A 139 -24.06 -1.64 -6.29
CA LEU A 139 -22.86 -2.18 -6.96
C LEU A 139 -22.49 -3.59 -6.47
N VAL A 140 -22.75 -3.94 -5.21
CA VAL A 140 -22.46 -5.27 -4.66
C VAL A 140 -23.22 -6.39 -5.41
N LYS A 141 -24.41 -6.07 -5.97
CA LYS A 141 -25.23 -7.03 -6.68
C LYS A 141 -24.84 -7.21 -8.15
N SER A 142 -23.94 -6.37 -8.67
CA SER A 142 -23.52 -6.44 -10.07
C SER A 142 -22.60 -7.63 -10.31
N SER A 143 -22.96 -8.49 -11.26
CA SER A 143 -22.12 -9.62 -11.70
C SER A 143 -20.80 -9.16 -12.31
N GLU A 144 -20.79 -8.02 -13.03
CA GLU A 144 -19.59 -7.45 -13.62
C GLU A 144 -18.63 -6.94 -12.55
N VAL A 145 -19.14 -6.30 -11.49
CA VAL A 145 -18.33 -5.89 -10.33
C VAL A 145 -17.69 -7.10 -9.69
N LYS A 146 -18.47 -8.16 -9.44
CA LYS A 146 -17.98 -9.39 -8.83
C LYS A 146 -16.93 -10.06 -9.72
N LYS A 147 -17.19 -10.22 -11.01
CA LYS A 147 -16.24 -10.80 -11.97
C LYS A 147 -14.93 -10.00 -12.03
N SER A 148 -15.01 -8.66 -12.01
CA SER A 148 -13.83 -7.79 -11.96
C SER A 148 -13.07 -7.93 -10.65
N ALA A 149 -13.75 -7.94 -9.51
CA ALA A 149 -13.16 -8.03 -8.19
C ALA A 149 -12.41 -9.35 -7.95
N ASP A 150 -12.98 -10.47 -8.38
CA ASP A 150 -12.39 -11.80 -8.18
C ASP A 150 -11.05 -11.99 -8.89
N ARG A 151 -10.72 -11.15 -9.87
CA ARG A 151 -9.44 -11.16 -10.58
C ARG A 151 -8.29 -10.54 -9.81
N HIS A 152 -8.56 -9.70 -8.81
CA HIS A 152 -7.56 -8.90 -8.14
C HIS A 152 -7.58 -9.17 -6.63
N LYS A 153 -6.73 -10.09 -6.19
CA LYS A 153 -6.55 -10.50 -4.80
C LYS A 153 -5.07 -10.53 -4.44
N VAL A 154 -4.78 -10.44 -3.16
CA VAL A 154 -3.43 -10.60 -2.63
C VAL A 154 -3.22 -12.08 -2.29
N THR A 155 -2.23 -12.72 -2.90
CA THR A 155 -1.96 -14.14 -2.69
C THR A 155 -0.82 -14.41 -1.73
N GLN A 156 0.12 -13.46 -1.63
CA GLN A 156 1.23 -13.52 -0.68
C GLN A 156 1.43 -12.16 -0.03
N PHE A 157 1.59 -12.17 1.27
CA PHE A 157 1.82 -10.99 2.08
C PHE A 157 2.66 -11.32 3.30
N GLN A 158 3.33 -10.30 3.83
CA GLN A 158 4.13 -10.43 5.04
C GLN A 158 3.89 -9.24 5.96
N GLU A 159 3.67 -9.53 7.24
CA GLU A 159 3.72 -8.55 8.31
C GLU A 159 5.16 -8.42 8.81
N LEU A 160 5.67 -7.21 8.88
CA LEU A 160 6.98 -6.94 9.46
C LEU A 160 6.85 -6.53 10.94
N PRO A 161 7.94 -6.66 11.73
CA PRO A 161 7.95 -6.20 13.10
C PRO A 161 7.50 -4.74 13.24
N SER A 162 6.62 -4.47 14.21
CA SER A 162 6.13 -3.12 14.53
C SER A 162 7.28 -2.22 14.95
N GLU A 163 7.27 -0.97 14.48
CA GLU A 163 8.23 0.07 14.82
C GLU A 163 9.70 -0.25 14.47
N ASP A 164 9.95 -1.33 13.74
CA ASP A 164 11.28 -1.70 13.27
C ASP A 164 11.59 -1.04 11.92
N PHE A 165 12.19 0.16 12.01
CA PHE A 165 12.59 0.92 10.83
C PHE A 165 13.68 0.21 10.00
N GLU A 166 14.56 -0.59 10.64
CA GLU A 166 15.68 -1.23 9.94
C GLU A 166 15.19 -2.35 9.03
N ILE A 167 14.22 -3.14 9.50
CA ILE A 167 13.63 -4.17 8.65
C ILE A 167 12.79 -3.57 7.51
N ALA A 168 12.07 -2.48 7.77
CA ALA A 168 11.33 -1.76 6.74
C ALA A 168 12.25 -1.16 5.67
N MET A 169 13.40 -0.59 6.07
CA MET A 169 14.43 -0.13 5.17
C MET A 169 15.05 -1.26 4.37
N SER A 170 15.29 -2.40 5.02
CA SER A 170 15.80 -3.60 4.34
C SER A 170 14.86 -4.07 3.25
N ALA A 171 13.56 -4.11 3.52
CA ALA A 171 12.54 -4.44 2.51
C ALA A 171 12.55 -3.46 1.33
N LEU A 172 12.61 -2.15 1.61
CA LEU A 172 12.65 -1.12 0.57
C LEU A 172 13.93 -1.18 -0.27
N LEU A 173 15.09 -1.48 0.34
CA LEU A 173 16.38 -1.65 -0.35
C LEU A 173 16.37 -2.88 -1.26
N GLN A 174 15.59 -3.91 -0.92
CA GLN A 174 15.35 -5.09 -1.75
C GLN A 174 14.29 -4.87 -2.84
N GLY A 175 13.74 -3.66 -2.95
CA GLY A 175 12.77 -3.30 -4.00
C GLY A 175 11.31 -3.67 -3.67
N HIS A 176 11.02 -4.05 -2.43
CA HIS A 176 9.65 -4.32 -2.00
C HIS A 176 8.84 -3.03 -1.83
N VAL A 177 7.52 -3.15 -1.96
CA VAL A 177 6.57 -2.11 -1.60
C VAL A 177 6.05 -2.36 -0.19
N VAL A 178 6.10 -1.34 0.67
CA VAL A 178 5.77 -1.47 2.10
C VAL A 178 4.66 -0.50 2.47
N THR A 179 3.54 -0.96 3.03
CA THR A 179 2.56 -0.04 3.62
C THR A 179 3.04 0.41 5.00
N LEU A 180 2.78 1.67 5.32
CA LEU A 180 3.23 2.34 6.54
C LEU A 180 2.03 2.86 7.32
N GLY A 181 1.66 2.19 8.40
CA GLY A 181 0.62 2.62 9.32
C GLY A 181 1.20 3.58 10.37
N LEU A 182 0.96 4.88 10.20
CA LEU A 182 1.56 5.97 10.98
C LEU A 182 0.60 6.43 12.09
N SER A 183 0.78 5.93 13.31
CA SER A 183 -0.08 6.23 14.45
C SER A 183 -0.10 7.72 14.81
N TRP A 184 1.07 8.40 14.77
CA TRP A 184 1.20 9.83 15.03
C TRP A 184 0.41 10.69 14.02
N TRP A 185 0.21 10.20 12.80
CA TRP A 185 -0.52 10.90 11.75
C TRP A 185 -1.96 10.38 11.58
N LYS A 186 -2.28 9.24 12.19
CA LYS A 186 -3.53 8.48 11.97
C LYS A 186 -3.78 8.22 10.48
N HIS A 187 -2.72 7.91 9.75
CA HIS A 187 -2.74 7.78 8.30
C HIS A 187 -1.90 6.58 7.86
N LEU A 188 -2.34 5.92 6.79
CA LEU A 188 -1.59 4.85 6.16
C LEU A 188 -1.21 5.27 4.75
N VAL A 189 0.06 5.06 4.39
CA VAL A 189 0.64 5.41 3.11
C VAL A 189 1.39 4.24 2.48
N CYS A 190 1.69 4.33 1.20
CA CYS A 190 2.42 3.32 0.44
C CYS A 190 3.89 3.72 0.27
N GLY A 191 4.82 3.10 1.00
CA GLY A 191 6.26 3.28 0.89
C GLY A 191 6.81 2.60 -0.36
N LEU A 192 7.61 3.33 -1.14
CA LEU A 192 8.03 2.92 -2.48
C LEU A 192 9.55 2.87 -2.68
N ALA A 193 10.31 3.58 -1.87
CA ALA A 193 11.76 3.58 -1.97
C ALA A 193 12.42 4.07 -0.68
N PRO A 194 13.63 3.60 -0.37
CA PRO A 194 14.49 4.29 0.57
C PRO A 194 14.94 5.63 -0.01
N ILE A 195 15.21 6.61 0.83
CA ILE A 195 15.85 7.87 0.46
C ILE A 195 16.94 8.24 1.47
N TYR A 196 17.95 8.94 0.98
CA TYR A 196 19.02 9.47 1.83
C TYR A 196 19.25 10.94 1.49
N GLU A 197 18.93 11.84 2.41
CA GLU A 197 19.05 13.28 2.23
C GLU A 197 19.58 13.94 3.50
N ASN A 198 20.49 14.89 3.37
CA ASN A 198 21.07 15.65 4.49
C ASN A 198 21.60 14.77 5.64
N GLY A 199 22.24 13.64 5.30
CA GLY A 199 22.78 12.72 6.30
C GLY A 199 21.75 11.80 6.96
N GLN A 200 20.47 11.84 6.54
CA GLN A 200 19.41 11.05 7.14
C GLN A 200 18.76 10.08 6.15
N TRP A 201 18.50 8.87 6.64
CA TRP A 201 17.68 7.90 5.94
C TRP A 201 16.19 8.21 6.14
N GLY A 202 15.41 7.96 5.10
CA GLY A 202 13.98 8.17 5.08
C GLY A 202 13.28 7.26 4.08
N ILE A 203 11.98 7.48 3.92
CA ILE A 203 11.11 6.70 3.03
C ILE A 203 10.36 7.66 2.10
N LEU A 204 10.47 7.41 0.79
CA LEU A 204 9.61 8.00 -0.23
C LEU A 204 8.32 7.19 -0.29
N PHE A 205 7.17 7.87 -0.24
CA PHE A 205 5.87 7.23 -0.26
C PHE A 205 4.90 7.88 -1.23
N ALA A 206 3.92 7.11 -1.72
CA ALA A 206 2.73 7.62 -2.38
C ALA A 206 1.61 7.82 -1.36
N ASN A 207 0.94 8.97 -1.44
CA ASN A 207 -0.22 9.31 -0.62
C ASN A 207 -1.52 9.03 -1.37
N SER A 208 -2.63 9.00 -0.63
CA SER A 208 -3.97 8.80 -1.17
C SER A 208 -4.83 10.09 -1.16
N TRP A 209 -4.21 11.23 -1.41
CA TRP A 209 -4.87 12.54 -1.44
C TRP A 209 -4.79 13.23 -2.81
N GLY A 210 -4.51 12.43 -3.86
CA GLY A 210 -4.44 12.88 -5.24
C GLY A 210 -3.12 13.57 -5.59
N GLU A 211 -2.94 13.84 -6.88
CA GLU A 211 -1.71 14.40 -7.44
C GLU A 211 -1.45 15.86 -7.05
N SER A 212 -2.46 16.58 -6.59
CA SER A 212 -2.31 17.97 -6.12
C SER A 212 -1.66 18.08 -4.73
N TRP A 213 -1.52 16.95 -4.02
CA TRP A 213 -0.87 16.90 -2.72
C TRP A 213 0.64 16.60 -2.87
N GLY A 214 1.48 17.28 -2.06
CA GLY A 214 2.92 17.04 -2.04
C GLY A 214 3.59 17.25 -3.41
N ASP A 215 4.56 16.40 -3.72
CA ASP A 215 5.17 16.36 -5.05
C ASP A 215 4.40 15.36 -5.93
N LYS A 216 3.36 15.82 -6.61
CA LYS A 216 2.50 14.99 -7.49
C LYS A 216 1.98 13.74 -6.81
N GLY A 217 1.54 13.87 -5.56
CA GLY A 217 1.02 12.77 -4.76
C GLY A 217 2.05 12.04 -3.91
N PHE A 218 3.34 12.38 -4.04
CA PHE A 218 4.41 11.78 -3.26
C PHE A 218 4.83 12.67 -2.09
N GLY A 219 5.37 12.01 -1.04
CA GLY A 219 5.94 12.66 0.13
C GLY A 219 7.15 11.91 0.66
N LYS A 220 7.83 12.51 1.62
CA LYS A 220 9.03 11.95 2.24
C LYS A 220 8.86 11.93 3.76
N LEU A 221 9.29 10.86 4.39
CA LEU A 221 9.33 10.69 5.84
C LEU A 221 10.77 10.51 6.31
N PHE A 222 11.17 11.21 7.37
CA PHE A 222 12.50 11.13 7.96
C PHE A 222 12.43 10.97 9.48
N GLY A 223 13.47 10.36 10.06
CA GLY A 223 13.63 10.21 11.49
C GLY A 223 12.43 9.52 12.13
N ARG A 224 11.97 10.01 13.28
CA ARG A 224 10.84 9.41 14.02
C ARG A 224 9.54 9.36 13.22
N LYS A 225 9.34 10.24 12.24
CA LYS A 225 8.14 10.23 11.40
C LYS A 225 8.12 9.07 10.43
N ALA A 226 9.28 8.49 10.10
CA ALA A 226 9.39 7.32 9.24
C ALA A 226 9.21 5.98 9.99
N ILE A 227 9.14 6.02 11.33
CA ILE A 227 8.86 4.83 12.13
C ILE A 227 7.35 4.61 12.16
N ALA A 228 6.90 3.53 11.52
CA ALA A 228 5.49 3.18 11.47
C ALA A 228 5.14 2.17 12.56
N HIS A 229 3.93 2.29 13.10
CA HIS A 229 3.35 1.33 14.03
C HIS A 229 3.09 -0.03 13.37
N GLU A 230 2.75 -0.04 12.09
CA GLU A 230 2.51 -1.24 11.30
C GLU A 230 3.24 -1.13 9.96
N TYR A 231 4.00 -2.17 9.63
CA TYR A 231 4.59 -2.36 8.32
C TYR A 231 4.03 -3.63 7.69
N PHE A 232 3.58 -3.53 6.44
CA PHE A 232 2.98 -4.65 5.76
C PHE A 232 3.39 -4.69 4.30
N LEU A 233 3.82 -5.87 3.82
CA LEU A 233 4.23 -6.09 2.45
C LEU A 233 3.14 -6.83 1.68
N VAL A 234 2.89 -6.38 0.46
CA VAL A 234 2.17 -7.15 -0.56
C VAL A 234 3.23 -7.80 -1.44
N GLU A 235 3.39 -9.12 -1.31
CA GLU A 235 4.46 -9.87 -1.99
C GLU A 235 4.05 -10.37 -3.36
N HIS A 236 2.83 -10.85 -3.48
CA HIS A 236 2.33 -11.34 -4.74
C HIS A 236 0.85 -11.03 -4.94
N VAL A 237 0.52 -10.61 -6.14
CA VAL A 237 -0.85 -10.40 -6.60
C VAL A 237 -1.03 -11.19 -7.89
N SER A 238 -2.09 -11.95 -7.97
CA SER A 238 -2.39 -12.73 -9.18
C SER A 238 -3.61 -12.15 -9.86
N PRO A 239 -3.47 -11.59 -11.09
CA PRO A 239 -4.62 -11.56 -11.96
C PRO A 239 -4.94 -13.03 -12.30
N ARG A 240 -6.14 -13.50 -11.95
CA ARG A 240 -6.58 -14.77 -12.52
C ARG A 240 -6.67 -14.59 -14.05
N SER A 241 -5.90 -15.40 -14.79
CA SER A 241 -6.06 -15.56 -16.23
C SER A 241 -7.54 -15.80 -16.55
N GLU A 242 -7.98 -15.27 -17.66
CA GLU A 242 -9.34 -15.45 -18.19
C GLU A 242 -9.72 -16.91 -18.31
#